data_58f2de5d0a8e6ad75eee5bf8f962b14f
#
_entry.id   58f2de5d0a8e6ad75eee5bf8f962b14f
#
_cell.length_a   1.000
_cell.length_b   1.000
_cell.length_c   1.000
_cell.angle_alpha   90.00
_cell.angle_beta   90.00
_cell.angle_gamma   90.00
#
_symmetry.space_group_name_H-M   'P 1'
#
loop_
_entity.id
_entity.type
_entity.pdbx_description
1 polymer ?
#
loop_
_entity_poly.entity_id
_entity_poly.type
_entity_poly.pdbx_seq_one_letter_code
_entity_poly.pdbx_strand_id
1 'polypeptide(L)'
;MAATGKKITLAQSALIGLAGNAPSYSIAVTSGALIGAATGLAPAIIFLCGIVVLGILLAYKKLNEEQTSAGAAYTWVSQIVNPTLGFFAGWCVLVASVLFIVAASLPAGKAALMLIDPAWGESKLLVTLVALGFLAVISFAVLRGIEVVGRVQSLLTGLEIGLIAVIAAAIMFQFGGEIFHAKHIHALRFDKRTEEDTSEL
;
A
#
# COMPACT_ATOMS: atom_id res chain seq x y z
N MET A 1 35.03 8.02 10.98
CA MET A 1 34.94 6.83 10.08
C MET A 1 33.89 7.13 9.05
N ALA A 2 34.30 7.46 7.82
CA ALA A 2 33.38 7.68 6.71
C ALA A 2 32.88 6.32 6.24
N ALA A 3 31.63 6.01 6.49
CA ALA A 3 30.98 4.84 5.95
C ALA A 3 30.89 5.03 4.41
N THR A 4 31.72 4.34 3.68
CA THR A 4 31.64 4.15 2.22
C THR A 4 30.39 3.28 1.91
N GLY A 5 29.23 3.76 2.31
CA GLY A 5 27.96 3.13 1.98
C GLY A 5 27.72 3.28 0.48
N LYS A 6 27.56 2.17 -0.20
CA LYS A 6 27.19 2.11 -1.61
C LYS A 6 25.90 2.92 -1.81
N LYS A 7 25.97 4.00 -2.58
CA LYS A 7 24.84 4.90 -2.79
C LYS A 7 23.66 4.12 -3.40
N ILE A 8 22.53 4.17 -2.72
CA ILE A 8 21.27 3.61 -3.21
C ILE A 8 20.87 4.37 -4.49
N THR A 9 20.53 3.65 -5.55
CA THR A 9 20.07 4.27 -6.80
C THR A 9 18.67 4.86 -6.64
N LEU A 10 18.33 5.84 -7.48
CA LEU A 10 16.99 6.45 -7.49
C LEU A 10 15.88 5.39 -7.62
N ALA A 11 16.07 4.40 -8.50
CA ALA A 11 15.14 3.30 -8.68
C ALA A 11 14.97 2.45 -7.41
N GLN A 12 16.07 2.12 -6.72
CA GLN A 12 16.01 1.41 -5.45
C GLN A 12 15.30 2.22 -4.37
N SER A 13 15.57 3.52 -4.27
CA SER A 13 14.87 4.40 -3.33
C SER A 13 13.37 4.47 -3.60
N ALA A 14 12.97 4.55 -4.87
CA ALA A 14 11.57 4.54 -5.27
C ALA A 14 10.89 3.19 -4.93
N LEU A 15 11.54 2.07 -5.22
CA LEU A 15 11.01 0.74 -4.89
C LEU A 15 10.88 0.52 -3.38
N ILE A 16 11.85 0.98 -2.58
CA ILE A 16 11.76 0.91 -1.11
C ILE A 16 10.59 1.79 -0.61
N GLY A 17 10.40 2.97 -1.16
CA GLY A 17 9.27 3.83 -0.83
C GLY A 17 7.91 3.22 -1.20
N LEU A 18 7.82 2.59 -2.36
CA LEU A 18 6.61 1.85 -2.78
C LEU A 18 6.34 0.64 -1.89
N ALA A 19 7.38 -0.09 -1.51
CA ALA A 19 7.26 -1.24 -0.61
C ALA A 19 6.66 -0.87 0.76
N GLY A 20 6.94 0.34 1.25
CA GLY A 20 6.35 0.85 2.48
C GLY A 20 4.82 0.98 2.46
N ASN A 21 4.22 1.06 1.26
CA ASN A 21 2.77 1.08 1.07
C ASN A 21 2.14 -0.31 0.89
N ALA A 22 2.94 -1.37 0.79
CA ALA A 22 2.49 -2.75 0.60
C ALA A 22 1.35 -2.87 -0.45
N PRO A 23 1.60 -2.54 -1.75
CA PRO A 23 0.54 -2.36 -2.75
C PRO A 23 -0.34 -3.59 -2.93
N SER A 24 0.22 -4.79 -2.99
CA SER A 24 -0.56 -6.03 -3.11
C SER A 24 -1.47 -6.26 -1.90
N TYR A 25 -0.95 -6.06 -0.69
CA TYR A 25 -1.74 -6.17 0.54
C TYR A 25 -2.88 -5.15 0.56
N SER A 26 -2.58 -3.90 0.22
CA SER A 26 -3.57 -2.83 0.18
C SER A 26 -4.67 -3.11 -0.85
N ILE A 27 -4.32 -3.60 -2.05
CA ILE A 27 -5.29 -3.97 -3.07
C ILE A 27 -6.11 -5.19 -2.61
N ALA A 28 -5.49 -6.24 -2.14
CA ALA A 28 -6.19 -7.49 -1.81
C ALA A 28 -7.11 -7.35 -0.58
N VAL A 29 -6.63 -6.71 0.50
CA VAL A 29 -7.35 -6.64 1.77
C VAL A 29 -8.29 -5.43 1.83
N THR A 30 -7.80 -4.25 1.41
CA THR A 30 -8.55 -3.00 1.57
C THR A 30 -9.61 -2.82 0.49
N SER A 31 -9.32 -3.22 -0.77
CA SER A 31 -10.29 -3.04 -1.87
C SER A 31 -11.53 -3.90 -1.68
N GLY A 32 -11.39 -5.13 -1.17
CA GLY A 32 -12.52 -6.00 -0.88
C GLY A 32 -13.48 -5.38 0.14
N ALA A 33 -12.94 -4.86 1.24
CA ALA A 33 -13.70 -4.18 2.28
C ALA A 33 -14.36 -2.89 1.76
N LEU A 34 -13.63 -2.12 0.95
CA LEU A 34 -14.14 -0.87 0.36
C LEU A 34 -15.28 -1.12 -0.63
N ILE A 35 -15.15 -2.11 -1.50
CA ILE A 35 -16.20 -2.47 -2.47
C ILE A 35 -17.44 -2.96 -1.72
N GLY A 36 -17.27 -3.77 -0.67
CA GLY A 36 -18.38 -4.23 0.16
C GLY A 36 -19.13 -3.10 0.89
N ALA A 37 -18.41 -2.06 1.34
CA ALA A 37 -19.01 -0.93 2.05
C ALA A 37 -19.58 0.16 1.12
N ALA A 38 -18.88 0.46 0.02
CA ALA A 38 -19.17 1.62 -0.83
C ALA A 38 -19.77 1.26 -2.19
N THR A 39 -19.87 -0.04 -2.52
CA THR A 39 -20.42 -0.55 -3.78
C THR A 39 -19.88 0.20 -5.01
N GLY A 40 -20.74 0.83 -5.82
CA GLY A 40 -20.37 1.58 -7.02
C GLY A 40 -19.59 2.87 -6.79
N LEU A 41 -19.53 3.40 -5.56
CA LEU A 41 -18.80 4.63 -5.21
C LEU A 41 -17.32 4.38 -4.88
N ALA A 42 -16.89 3.12 -4.74
CA ALA A 42 -15.52 2.77 -4.37
C ALA A 42 -14.45 3.45 -5.25
N PRO A 43 -14.54 3.49 -6.59
CA PRO A 43 -13.56 4.17 -7.44
C PRO A 43 -13.47 5.69 -7.15
N ALA A 44 -14.60 6.35 -6.93
CA ALA A 44 -14.63 7.78 -6.62
C ALA A 44 -13.97 8.09 -5.27
N ILE A 45 -14.22 7.25 -4.26
CA ILE A 45 -13.60 7.36 -2.94
C ILE A 45 -12.09 7.18 -3.04
N ILE A 46 -11.61 6.17 -3.78
CA ILE A 46 -10.18 5.95 -3.98
C ILE A 46 -9.54 7.17 -4.65
N PHE A 47 -10.18 7.73 -5.67
CA PHE A 47 -9.69 8.91 -6.37
C PHE A 47 -9.60 10.14 -5.46
N LEU A 48 -10.64 10.42 -4.66
CA LEU A 48 -10.64 11.52 -3.70
C LEU A 48 -9.56 11.36 -2.62
N CYS A 49 -9.44 10.16 -2.06
CA CYS A 49 -8.36 9.85 -1.11
C CYS A 49 -6.98 10.04 -1.75
N GLY A 50 -6.83 9.66 -3.03
CA GLY A 50 -5.60 9.87 -3.79
C GLY A 50 -5.19 11.34 -3.88
N ILE A 51 -6.14 12.25 -4.08
CA ILE A 51 -5.87 13.70 -4.10
C ILE A 51 -5.33 14.18 -2.74
N VAL A 52 -5.95 13.75 -1.65
CA VAL A 52 -5.50 14.09 -0.28
C VAL A 52 -4.07 13.57 -0.03
N VAL A 53 -3.83 12.30 -0.37
CA VAL A 53 -2.51 11.68 -0.22
C VAL A 53 -1.46 12.40 -1.08
N LEU A 54 -1.81 12.82 -2.30
CA LEU A 54 -0.92 13.61 -3.15
C LEU A 54 -0.52 14.93 -2.48
N GLY A 55 -1.45 15.63 -1.83
CA GLY A 55 -1.15 16.84 -1.05
C GLY A 55 -0.15 16.57 0.08
N ILE A 56 -0.31 15.47 0.81
CA ILE A 56 0.61 15.04 1.86
C ILE A 56 2.01 14.72 1.29
N LEU A 57 2.08 14.03 0.15
CA LEU A 57 3.35 13.70 -0.51
C LEU A 57 4.10 14.96 -0.96
N LEU A 58 3.39 15.95 -1.52
CA LEU A 58 3.98 17.23 -1.92
C LEU A 58 4.52 18.01 -0.71
N ALA A 59 3.81 17.99 0.41
CA ALA A 59 4.28 18.58 1.65
C ALA A 59 5.55 17.89 2.17
N TYR A 60 5.57 16.56 2.21
CA TYR A 60 6.76 15.79 2.60
C TYR A 60 7.95 16.02 1.67
N LYS A 61 7.70 16.11 0.36
CA LYS A 61 8.75 16.45 -0.61
C LYS A 61 9.39 17.80 -0.26
N LYS A 62 8.58 18.82 -0.03
CA LYS A 62 9.08 20.16 0.30
C LYS A 62 9.85 20.19 1.62
N LEU A 63 9.35 19.51 2.66
CA LEU A 63 10.04 19.39 3.94
C LEU A 63 11.38 18.68 3.80
N ASN A 64 11.47 17.64 2.99
CA ASN A 64 12.70 16.90 2.74
C ASN A 64 13.71 17.69 1.89
N GLU A 65 13.25 18.57 1.01
CA GLU A 65 14.11 19.49 0.25
C GLU A 65 14.75 20.55 1.16
N GLU A 66 13.99 21.06 2.13
CA GLU A 66 14.49 22.04 3.10
C GLU A 66 15.39 21.40 4.18
N GLN A 67 15.02 20.21 4.63
CA GLN A 67 15.74 19.50 5.69
C GLN A 67 15.77 18.00 5.45
N THR A 68 16.81 17.51 4.82
CA THR A 68 17.04 16.08 4.64
C THR A 68 17.45 15.45 5.98
N SER A 69 16.55 14.70 6.59
CA SER A 69 16.81 14.03 7.87
C SER A 69 16.25 12.60 7.88
N ALA A 70 17.03 11.67 8.42
CA ALA A 70 16.58 10.30 8.65
C ALA A 70 15.44 10.20 9.69
N GLY A 71 15.26 11.22 10.52
CA GLY A 71 14.18 11.30 11.50
C GLY A 71 12.84 11.72 10.92
N ALA A 72 12.80 12.14 9.65
CA ALA A 72 11.59 12.52 8.90
C ALA A 72 10.58 13.31 9.78
N ALA A 73 9.38 12.79 9.98
CA ALA A 73 8.33 13.44 10.74
C ALA A 73 8.76 13.90 12.16
N TYR A 74 9.55 13.09 12.86
CA TYR A 74 10.10 13.48 14.16
C TYR A 74 10.90 14.78 14.06
N THR A 75 11.86 14.84 13.13
CA THR A 75 12.75 15.98 12.98
C THR A 75 12.01 17.22 12.51
N TRP A 76 11.16 17.08 11.49
CA TRP A 76 10.42 18.21 10.92
C TRP A 76 9.47 18.84 11.93
N VAL A 77 8.68 18.02 12.64
CA VAL A 77 7.74 18.52 13.66
C VAL A 77 8.49 19.13 14.84
N SER A 78 9.62 18.53 15.27
CA SER A 78 10.44 19.07 16.36
C SER A 78 10.98 20.47 16.06
N GLN A 79 11.36 20.72 14.83
CA GLN A 79 12.01 21.97 14.43
C GLN A 79 11.01 23.06 14.03
N ILE A 80 9.91 22.67 13.36
CA ILE A 80 8.94 23.64 12.84
C ILE A 80 7.89 24.02 13.91
N VAL A 81 7.50 23.05 14.74
CA VAL A 81 6.40 23.25 15.70
C VAL A 81 6.94 23.30 17.13
N ASN A 82 7.35 22.15 17.67
CA ASN A 82 7.83 22.02 19.05
C ASN A 82 8.53 20.66 19.25
N PRO A 83 9.64 20.59 20.00
CA PRO A 83 10.34 19.34 20.31
C PRO A 83 9.45 18.27 20.95
N THR A 84 8.54 18.66 21.82
CA THR A 84 7.60 17.72 22.47
C THR A 84 6.65 17.09 21.46
N LEU A 85 6.07 17.88 20.56
CA LEU A 85 5.21 17.36 19.48
C LEU A 85 5.99 16.49 18.48
N GLY A 86 7.24 16.83 18.20
CA GLY A 86 8.13 16.01 17.41
C GLY A 86 8.37 14.63 18.02
N PHE A 87 8.60 14.57 19.34
CA PHE A 87 8.71 13.30 20.06
C PHE A 87 7.43 12.46 19.91
N PHE A 88 6.26 13.05 20.10
CA PHE A 88 4.98 12.37 19.89
C PHE A 88 4.82 11.88 18.45
N ALA A 89 5.17 12.68 17.44
CA ALA A 89 5.11 12.28 16.05
C ALA A 89 5.99 11.05 15.76
N GLY A 90 7.23 11.06 16.26
CA GLY A 90 8.13 9.91 16.14
C GLY A 90 7.62 8.68 16.86
N TRP A 91 7.07 8.83 18.07
CA TRP A 91 6.46 7.74 18.82
C TRP A 91 5.25 7.13 18.10
N CYS A 92 4.35 7.97 17.56
CA CYS A 92 3.20 7.50 16.78
C CYS A 92 3.64 6.67 15.56
N VAL A 93 4.64 7.14 14.82
CA VAL A 93 5.18 6.40 13.65
C VAL A 93 5.76 5.06 14.08
N LEU A 94 6.50 5.02 15.19
CA LEU A 94 7.09 3.79 15.71
C LEU A 94 6.00 2.78 16.12
N VAL A 95 5.04 3.21 16.93
CA VAL A 95 3.93 2.35 17.38
C VAL A 95 3.09 1.87 16.19
N ALA A 96 2.75 2.76 15.26
CA ALA A 96 2.01 2.39 14.05
C ALA A 96 2.76 1.35 13.21
N SER A 97 4.08 1.49 13.07
CA SER A 97 4.92 0.53 12.33
C SER A 97 4.95 -0.85 13.00
N VAL A 98 5.07 -0.90 14.33
CA VAL A 98 5.05 -2.17 15.08
C VAL A 98 3.68 -2.85 14.94
N LEU A 99 2.60 -2.10 15.13
CA LEU A 99 1.24 -2.64 14.98
C LEU A 99 0.98 -3.15 13.56
N PHE A 100 1.46 -2.41 12.55
CA PHE A 100 1.33 -2.82 11.14
C PHE A 100 2.06 -4.13 10.86
N ILE A 101 3.31 -4.28 11.31
CA ILE A 101 4.08 -5.53 11.10
C ILE A 101 3.35 -6.72 11.71
N VAL A 102 2.82 -6.59 12.93
CA VAL A 102 2.06 -7.65 13.60
C VAL A 102 0.75 -7.94 12.84
N ALA A 103 0.00 -6.91 12.48
CA ALA A 103 -1.27 -7.06 11.76
C ALA A 103 -1.10 -7.68 10.37
N ALA A 104 -0.02 -7.34 9.64
CA ALA A 104 0.26 -7.86 8.31
C ALA A 104 0.83 -9.28 8.31
N SER A 105 1.48 -9.72 9.39
CA SER A 105 2.11 -11.04 9.46
C SER A 105 1.10 -12.19 9.42
N LEU A 106 -0.07 -12.04 10.05
CA LEU A 106 -1.10 -13.08 10.09
C LEU A 106 -1.72 -13.36 8.70
N PRO A 107 -2.19 -12.36 7.95
CA PRO A 107 -2.64 -12.56 6.56
C PRO A 107 -1.56 -13.14 5.66
N ALA A 108 -0.30 -12.73 5.82
CA ALA A 108 0.82 -13.28 5.07
C ALA A 108 1.04 -14.77 5.38
N GLY A 109 0.99 -15.15 6.66
CA GLY A 109 1.07 -16.54 7.09
C GLY A 109 -0.08 -17.39 6.55
N LYS A 110 -1.30 -16.86 6.59
CA LYS A 110 -2.50 -17.51 6.03
C LYS A 110 -2.35 -17.71 4.52
N ALA A 111 -1.98 -16.67 3.78
CA ALA A 111 -1.81 -16.73 2.34
C ALA A 111 -0.74 -17.76 1.93
N ALA A 112 0.40 -17.79 2.63
CA ALA A 112 1.46 -18.76 2.36
C ALA A 112 1.01 -20.21 2.56
N LEU A 113 0.22 -20.49 3.59
CA LEU A 113 -0.33 -21.83 3.84
C LEU A 113 -1.37 -22.22 2.81
N MET A 114 -2.25 -21.30 2.43
CA MET A 114 -3.29 -21.54 1.42
C MET A 114 -2.72 -21.82 0.02
N LEU A 115 -1.50 -21.40 -0.27
CA LEU A 115 -0.81 -21.75 -1.51
C LEU A 115 -0.40 -23.22 -1.55
N ILE A 116 -0.22 -23.86 -0.39
CA ILE A 116 0.17 -25.28 -0.28
C ILE A 116 -1.07 -26.15 -0.17
N ASP A 117 -1.94 -25.83 0.80
CA ASP A 117 -3.20 -26.50 1.05
C ASP A 117 -4.21 -25.51 1.68
N PRO A 118 -5.37 -25.30 1.06
CA PRO A 118 -6.41 -24.41 1.59
C PRO A 118 -6.83 -24.75 3.03
N ALA A 119 -6.85 -26.04 3.40
CA ALA A 119 -7.22 -26.48 4.75
C ALA A 119 -6.26 -26.00 5.83
N TRP A 120 -4.98 -25.85 5.52
CA TRP A 120 -3.97 -25.36 6.46
C TRP A 120 -4.17 -23.89 6.80
N GLY A 121 -4.70 -23.10 5.87
CA GLY A 121 -5.05 -21.69 6.11
C GLY A 121 -6.17 -21.47 7.14
N GLU A 122 -6.95 -22.50 7.47
CA GLU A 122 -8.01 -22.43 8.50
C GLU A 122 -7.48 -22.74 9.91
N SER A 123 -6.28 -23.35 10.01
CA SER A 123 -5.66 -23.67 11.30
C SER A 123 -5.00 -22.43 11.91
N LYS A 124 -5.62 -21.86 12.95
CA LYS A 124 -5.09 -20.69 13.66
C LYS A 124 -3.67 -20.91 14.17
N LEU A 125 -3.36 -22.11 14.65
CA LEU A 125 -2.04 -22.42 15.19
C LEU A 125 -0.98 -22.42 14.08
N LEU A 126 -1.23 -23.08 12.94
CA LEU A 126 -0.29 -23.12 11.82
C LEU A 126 -0.07 -21.70 11.26
N VAL A 127 -1.14 -20.93 11.07
CA VAL A 127 -1.06 -19.54 10.60
C VAL A 127 -0.19 -18.71 11.54
N THR A 128 -0.39 -18.81 12.85
CA THR A 128 0.41 -18.07 13.84
C THR A 128 1.87 -18.50 13.82
N LEU A 129 2.17 -19.79 13.73
CA LEU A 129 3.55 -20.27 13.66
C LEU A 129 4.27 -19.78 12.40
N VAL A 130 3.62 -19.81 11.24
CA VAL A 130 4.19 -19.31 9.98
C VAL A 130 4.37 -17.79 10.05
N ALA A 131 3.40 -17.06 10.61
CA ALA A 131 3.51 -15.61 10.82
C ALA A 131 4.69 -15.24 11.72
N LEU A 132 4.89 -15.97 12.82
CA LEU A 132 6.07 -15.81 13.70
C LEU A 132 7.37 -16.15 12.97
N GLY A 133 7.37 -17.17 12.11
CA GLY A 133 8.50 -17.50 11.26
C GLY A 133 8.86 -16.34 10.32
N PHE A 134 7.89 -15.71 9.67
CA PHE A 134 8.12 -14.52 8.84
C PHE A 134 8.68 -13.36 9.66
N LEU A 135 8.12 -13.08 10.83
CA LEU A 135 8.63 -12.04 11.73
C LEU A 135 10.09 -12.30 12.13
N ALA A 136 10.44 -13.53 12.44
CA ALA A 136 11.81 -13.90 12.79
C ALA A 136 12.77 -13.72 11.61
N VAL A 137 12.38 -14.15 10.40
CA VAL A 137 13.18 -13.98 9.19
C VAL A 137 13.40 -12.50 8.85
N ILE A 138 12.34 -11.70 8.90
CA ILE A 138 12.42 -10.26 8.63
C ILE A 138 13.31 -9.58 9.68
N SER A 139 13.12 -9.89 10.97
CA SER A 139 13.94 -9.34 12.06
C SER A 139 15.42 -9.70 11.88
N PHE A 140 15.71 -10.95 11.53
CA PHE A 140 17.06 -11.38 11.24
C PHE A 140 17.67 -10.66 10.02
N ALA A 141 16.90 -10.46 8.96
CA ALA A 141 17.34 -9.71 7.78
C ALA A 141 17.67 -8.25 8.12
N VAL A 142 16.86 -7.61 8.98
CA VAL A 142 17.11 -6.24 9.45
C VAL A 142 18.42 -6.16 10.25
N LEU A 143 18.72 -7.16 11.09
CA LEU A 143 19.98 -7.23 11.85
C LEU A 143 21.22 -7.40 10.95
N ARG A 144 21.07 -7.92 9.74
CA ARG A 144 22.15 -8.04 8.75
C ARG A 144 22.48 -6.74 8.03
N GLY A 145 21.67 -5.72 8.21
CA GLY A 145 21.90 -4.36 7.71
C GLY A 145 20.97 -3.94 6.58
N ILE A 146 20.83 -2.64 6.45
CA ILE A 146 19.89 -1.99 5.53
C ILE A 146 20.16 -2.32 4.05
N GLU A 147 21.40 -2.64 3.68
CA GLU A 147 21.74 -3.00 2.30
C GLU A 147 21.10 -4.32 1.87
N VAL A 148 21.11 -5.31 2.77
CA VAL A 148 20.49 -6.63 2.52
C VAL A 148 18.98 -6.47 2.40
N VAL A 149 18.38 -5.79 3.38
CA VAL A 149 16.94 -5.50 3.39
C VAL A 149 16.53 -4.74 2.13
N GLY A 150 17.21 -3.65 1.80
CA GLY A 150 16.90 -2.83 0.63
C GLY A 150 17.00 -3.60 -0.69
N ARG A 151 17.95 -4.51 -0.82
CA ARG A 151 18.10 -5.34 -2.03
C ARG A 151 16.98 -6.36 -2.16
N VAL A 152 16.69 -7.10 -1.09
CA VAL A 152 15.60 -8.09 -1.05
C VAL A 152 14.27 -7.40 -1.27
N GLN A 153 14.01 -6.30 -0.59
CA GLN A 153 12.78 -5.53 -0.70
C GLN A 153 12.59 -4.97 -2.11
N SER A 154 13.62 -4.39 -2.73
CA SER A 154 13.53 -3.87 -4.10
C SER A 154 13.21 -4.96 -5.11
N LEU A 155 13.76 -6.16 -4.94
CA LEU A 155 13.50 -7.30 -5.81
C LEU A 155 12.04 -7.79 -5.63
N LEU A 156 11.60 -7.97 -4.40
CA LEU A 156 10.24 -8.43 -4.10
C LEU A 156 9.19 -7.42 -4.58
N THR A 157 9.40 -6.12 -4.31
CA THR A 157 8.47 -5.07 -4.75
C THR A 157 8.46 -4.92 -6.27
N GLY A 158 9.60 -5.06 -6.93
CA GLY A 158 9.66 -5.06 -8.39
C GLY A 158 8.87 -6.22 -9.01
N LEU A 159 8.97 -7.41 -8.43
CA LEU A 159 8.21 -8.58 -8.83
C LEU A 159 6.71 -8.41 -8.54
N GLU A 160 6.36 -7.86 -7.40
CA GLU A 160 4.98 -7.55 -6.98
C GLU A 160 4.31 -6.58 -7.96
N ILE A 161 4.96 -5.46 -8.28
CA ILE A 161 4.42 -4.46 -9.23
C ILE A 161 4.31 -5.06 -10.62
N GLY A 162 5.31 -5.85 -11.05
CA GLY A 162 5.25 -6.55 -12.32
C GLY A 162 4.06 -7.50 -12.41
N LEU A 163 3.80 -8.26 -11.36
CA LEU A 163 2.65 -9.17 -11.30
C LEU A 163 1.31 -8.42 -11.33
N ILE A 164 1.19 -7.34 -10.56
CA ILE A 164 -0.01 -6.47 -10.58
C ILE A 164 -0.24 -5.92 -11.99
N ALA A 165 0.81 -5.44 -12.65
CA ALA A 165 0.71 -4.89 -14.00
C ALA A 165 0.26 -5.96 -15.02
N VAL A 166 0.79 -7.18 -14.94
CA VAL A 166 0.38 -8.31 -15.80
C VAL A 166 -1.08 -8.67 -15.56
N ILE A 167 -1.50 -8.79 -14.30
CA ILE A 167 -2.90 -9.10 -13.95
C ILE A 167 -3.83 -7.98 -14.45
N ALA A 168 -3.46 -6.73 -14.22
CA ALA A 168 -4.26 -5.58 -14.70
C ALA A 168 -4.38 -5.57 -16.23
N ALA A 169 -3.29 -5.82 -16.95
CA ALA A 169 -3.30 -5.94 -18.39
C ALA A 169 -4.18 -7.10 -18.87
N ALA A 170 -4.08 -8.27 -18.24
CA ALA A 170 -4.91 -9.43 -18.57
C ALA A 170 -6.40 -9.15 -18.36
N ILE A 171 -6.78 -8.50 -17.25
CA ILE A 171 -8.16 -8.08 -16.97
C ILE A 171 -8.65 -7.08 -18.03
N MET A 172 -7.83 -6.10 -18.37
CA MET A 172 -8.17 -5.10 -19.40
C MET A 172 -8.37 -5.75 -20.78
N PHE A 173 -7.55 -6.74 -21.13
CA PHE A 173 -7.68 -7.47 -22.40
C PHE A 173 -8.94 -8.35 -22.41
N GLN A 174 -9.24 -9.02 -21.30
CA GLN A 174 -10.35 -9.98 -21.23
C GLN A 174 -11.70 -9.31 -21.05
N PHE A 175 -11.78 -8.25 -20.27
CA PHE A 175 -13.03 -7.56 -19.91
C PHE A 175 -13.15 -6.13 -20.48
N GLY A 176 -12.12 -5.62 -21.16
CA GLY A 176 -12.09 -4.25 -21.69
C GLY A 176 -13.26 -3.94 -22.62
N GLY A 177 -13.70 -4.90 -23.42
CA GLY A 177 -14.86 -4.76 -24.31
C GLY A 177 -16.18 -4.65 -23.53
N GLU A 178 -16.37 -5.44 -22.47
CA GLU A 178 -17.59 -5.46 -21.67
C GLU A 178 -17.70 -4.21 -20.78
N ILE A 179 -16.58 -3.72 -20.24
CA ILE A 179 -16.56 -2.49 -19.43
C ILE A 179 -16.96 -1.27 -20.27
N PHE A 180 -16.55 -1.22 -21.53
CA PHE A 180 -16.97 -0.16 -22.47
C PHE A 180 -18.45 -0.27 -22.83
N HIS A 181 -18.98 -1.47 -23.01
CA HIS A 181 -20.40 -1.70 -23.31
C HIS A 181 -21.30 -1.40 -22.10
N ALA A 182 -20.92 -1.83 -20.91
CA ALA A 182 -21.68 -1.55 -19.68
C ALA A 182 -21.77 -0.03 -19.40
N LYS A 183 -20.69 0.72 -19.64
CA LYS A 183 -20.67 2.17 -19.48
C LYS A 183 -21.59 2.89 -20.47
N HIS A 184 -21.71 2.36 -21.69
CA HIS A 184 -22.62 2.91 -22.70
C HIS A 184 -24.10 2.64 -22.36
N ILE A 185 -24.42 1.48 -21.83
CA ILE A 185 -25.77 1.12 -21.39
C ILE A 185 -26.21 1.95 -20.17
N HIS A 186 -25.32 2.19 -19.20
CA HIS A 186 -25.63 3.06 -18.06
C HIS A 186 -25.82 4.51 -18.46
N ALA A 187 -25.02 5.05 -19.37
CA ALA A 187 -25.19 6.41 -19.89
C ALA A 187 -26.54 6.59 -20.61
N LEU A 188 -26.91 5.62 -21.45
CA LEU A 188 -28.19 5.62 -22.15
C LEU A 188 -29.42 5.46 -21.21
N ARG A 189 -29.25 4.78 -20.07
CA ARG A 189 -30.30 4.61 -19.08
C ARG A 189 -30.54 5.87 -18.24
N PHE A 190 -29.50 6.65 -17.98
CA PHE A 190 -29.62 7.96 -17.35
C PHE A 190 -30.30 8.98 -18.26
N ASP A 191 -29.95 8.99 -19.54
CA ASP A 191 -30.50 9.88 -20.53
C ASP A 191 -32.03 9.65 -20.73
N LYS A 192 -32.47 8.41 -20.82
CA LYS A 192 -33.91 8.07 -20.89
C LYS A 192 -34.74 8.47 -19.65
N ARG A 193 -34.13 8.38 -18.45
CA ARG A 193 -34.82 8.79 -17.23
C ARG A 193 -35.02 10.30 -17.16
N THR A 194 -34.08 11.06 -17.67
CA THR A 194 -34.16 12.54 -17.70
C THR A 194 -35.20 12.99 -18.73
N GLU A 195 -35.39 12.25 -19.85
CA GLU A 195 -36.45 12.53 -20.84
C GLU A 195 -37.86 12.18 -20.33
N GLU A 196 -38.03 11.07 -19.58
CA GLU A 196 -39.31 10.71 -18.95
C GLU A 196 -39.73 11.73 -17.88
N ASP A 197 -38.81 12.16 -16.99
CA ASP A 197 -39.11 13.16 -15.96
C ASP A 197 -39.40 14.57 -16.53
N THR A 198 -38.91 14.91 -17.73
CA THR A 198 -39.23 16.17 -18.40
C THR A 198 -40.52 16.13 -19.21
N SER A 199 -41.02 14.97 -19.52
CA SER A 199 -42.29 14.81 -20.29
C SER A 199 -43.52 14.75 -19.37
N GLU A 200 -43.35 14.62 -18.07
CA GLU A 200 -44.44 14.62 -17.06
C GLU A 200 -44.67 15.97 -16.39
N LEU A 201 -43.91 17.03 -16.76
CA LEU A 201 -44.10 18.41 -16.33
C LEU A 201 -44.74 19.27 -17.40
#